data_e709756d6f01c923990af6f498a6e247
#
_entry.id   e709756d6f01c923990af6f498a6e247
#
_cell.length_a   1.000
_cell.length_b   1.000
_cell.length_c   1.000
_cell.angle_alpha   90.00
_cell.angle_beta   90.00
_cell.angle_gamma   90.00
#
_symmetry.space_group_name_H-M   'P 1'
#
loop_
_entity.id
_entity.type
_entity.pdbx_description
1 polymer ?
#
loop_
_entity_poly.entity_id
_entity_poly.type
_entity_poly.pdbx_seq_one_letter_code
_entity_poly.pdbx_strand_id
1 'polypeptide(L)'
;LDQTLRYGYVYEGSLRGERGRQSPSARVDSNGLIYSIQHHDFIGNHPLGKRLHQRTSLDFQKAAAALMLLCPAVPMLFMGEEFACEHPFKFFVDFTDDPLRKAVVDGRKREYPQHDWSAGTLPIDDEAFFDSKIGAAEDGNLEMRSWYQRLIALRKAWRDQCLISDTNLSIVNDIDAGIYSIRYRNRGVMATVAVRLSEVESGPERTIRLGDWMEEDLGQLVLDSRPEATASGDLQENHAKVFFRQRA
;
A
#
# COMPACT_ATOMS: atom_id res chain seq x y z
N LEU A 1 5.97 -9.01 -0.29
CA LEU A 1 5.72 -8.09 0.83
C LEU A 1 6.51 -8.51 2.07
N ASP A 2 6.54 -9.82 2.47
CA ASP A 2 7.29 -10.28 3.66
C ASP A 2 8.76 -9.86 3.63
N GLN A 3 9.47 -10.12 2.54
CA GLN A 3 10.88 -9.73 2.39
C GLN A 3 11.07 -8.21 2.45
N THR A 4 10.17 -7.44 1.83
CA THR A 4 10.20 -5.98 1.90
C THR A 4 10.06 -5.48 3.33
N LEU A 5 9.13 -6.02 4.11
CA LEU A 5 8.94 -5.64 5.50
C LEU A 5 10.14 -6.04 6.39
N ARG A 6 10.76 -7.21 6.16
CA ARG A 6 11.89 -7.73 6.96
C ARG A 6 13.20 -7.07 6.62
N TYR A 7 13.47 -6.82 5.34
CA TYR A 7 14.79 -6.43 4.86
C TYR A 7 14.82 -5.05 4.18
N GLY A 8 13.65 -4.51 3.83
CA GLY A 8 13.52 -3.24 3.13
C GLY A 8 13.39 -3.36 1.61
N TYR A 9 13.73 -4.51 1.02
CA TYR A 9 13.69 -4.77 -0.42
C TYR A 9 13.51 -6.26 -0.72
N VAL A 10 13.24 -6.61 -2.00
CA VAL A 10 12.96 -8.00 -2.40
C VAL A 10 14.18 -8.69 -2.97
N TYR A 11 15.03 -7.97 -3.69
CA TYR A 11 16.16 -8.54 -4.43
C TYR A 11 17.48 -7.87 -4.08
N GLU A 12 18.48 -8.66 -3.77
CA GLU A 12 19.84 -8.24 -3.48
C GLU A 12 20.68 -8.21 -4.77
N GLY A 13 20.44 -7.20 -5.65
CA GLY A 13 21.33 -6.85 -6.75
C GLY A 13 21.62 -7.92 -7.81
N SER A 14 20.96 -9.07 -7.82
CA SER A 14 21.18 -10.12 -8.82
C SER A 14 20.49 -9.75 -10.13
N LEU A 15 21.29 -9.66 -11.20
CA LEU A 15 20.78 -9.53 -12.56
C LEU A 15 19.71 -10.60 -12.84
N ARG A 16 18.61 -10.19 -13.44
CA ARG A 16 17.60 -11.11 -13.96
C ARG A 16 18.28 -12.10 -14.91
N GLY A 17 18.33 -13.36 -14.57
CA GLY A 17 18.59 -14.35 -15.60
C GLY A 17 19.28 -15.64 -15.20
N GLU A 18 20.30 -15.75 -14.38
CA GLU A 18 21.06 -17.01 -14.33
C GLU A 18 21.50 -17.52 -12.96
N ARG A 19 21.31 -16.77 -11.91
CA ARG A 19 21.55 -17.26 -10.54
C ARG A 19 20.33 -16.97 -9.71
N GLY A 20 19.78 -18.01 -9.09
CA GLY A 20 18.55 -17.95 -8.33
C GLY A 20 18.48 -16.71 -7.44
N ARG A 21 17.25 -16.17 -7.27
CA ARG A 21 16.93 -14.99 -6.45
C ARG A 21 17.57 -15.18 -5.07
N GLN A 22 18.62 -14.42 -4.78
CA GLN A 22 19.17 -14.40 -3.43
C GLN A 22 18.25 -13.55 -2.55
N SER A 23 17.82 -14.12 -1.43
CA SER A 23 17.11 -13.36 -0.42
C SER A 23 18.06 -12.36 0.25
N PRO A 24 17.58 -11.17 0.63
CA PRO A 24 18.38 -10.22 1.39
C PRO A 24 18.99 -10.84 2.64
N SER A 25 20.26 -10.60 2.89
CA SER A 25 20.99 -11.13 4.06
C SER A 25 20.93 -10.18 5.27
N ALA A 26 20.65 -8.90 5.04
CA ALA A 26 20.59 -7.89 6.08
C ALA A 26 19.52 -6.84 5.78
N ARG A 27 18.98 -6.24 6.84
CA ARG A 27 18.04 -5.11 6.71
C ARG A 27 18.78 -3.85 6.29
N VAL A 28 18.22 -3.14 5.31
CA VAL A 28 18.66 -1.79 4.92
C VAL A 28 18.05 -0.76 5.88
N ASP A 29 18.76 0.32 6.17
CA ASP A 29 18.24 1.46 6.92
C ASP A 29 16.98 2.01 6.24
N SER A 30 15.86 1.92 6.91
CA SER A 30 14.57 2.34 6.39
C SER A 30 14.47 3.84 6.12
N ASN A 31 15.31 4.67 6.72
CA ASN A 31 15.33 6.11 6.43
C ASN A 31 15.80 6.42 5.00
N GLY A 32 16.50 5.50 4.36
CA GLY A 32 16.92 5.58 2.96
C GLY A 32 15.92 5.00 1.97
N LEU A 33 14.78 4.46 2.43
CA LEU A 33 13.79 3.80 1.59
C LEU A 33 12.52 4.62 1.47
N ILE A 34 11.95 4.65 0.26
CA ILE A 34 10.65 5.25 -0.04
C ILE A 34 9.68 4.14 -0.43
N TYR A 35 8.54 4.06 0.26
CA TYR A 35 7.48 3.10 -0.04
C TYR A 35 6.22 3.80 -0.54
N SER A 36 5.60 3.21 -1.55
CA SER A 36 4.30 3.61 -2.07
C SER A 36 3.44 2.38 -2.31
N ILE A 37 2.12 2.52 -2.22
CA ILE A 37 1.17 1.46 -2.61
C ILE A 37 0.67 1.66 -4.04
N GLN A 38 0.82 2.87 -4.59
CA GLN A 38 0.59 3.20 -5.99
C GLN A 38 1.41 4.43 -6.40
N HIS A 39 1.71 4.55 -7.68
CA HIS A 39 2.39 5.71 -8.26
C HIS A 39 2.09 5.81 -9.76
N HIS A 40 2.52 6.89 -10.41
CA HIS A 40 2.21 7.18 -11.82
C HIS A 40 2.58 6.05 -12.79
N ASP A 41 3.74 5.40 -12.61
CA ASP A 41 4.13 4.28 -13.48
C ASP A 41 3.21 3.07 -13.32
N PHE A 42 2.78 2.81 -12.08
CA PHE A 42 1.93 1.65 -11.78
C PHE A 42 0.51 1.85 -12.36
N ILE A 43 -0.02 3.06 -12.24
CA ILE A 43 -1.36 3.41 -12.69
C ILE A 43 -1.35 3.78 -14.18
N GLY A 44 -0.46 4.70 -14.57
CA GLY A 44 -0.45 5.28 -15.92
C GLY A 44 0.05 4.34 -17.02
N ASN A 45 0.70 3.23 -16.67
CA ASN A 45 1.08 2.21 -17.65
C ASN A 45 -0.08 1.31 -18.08
N HIS A 46 -1.20 1.36 -17.38
CA HIS A 46 -2.42 0.67 -17.77
C HIS A 46 -3.31 1.61 -18.61
N PRO A 47 -3.86 1.18 -19.76
CA PRO A 47 -4.63 2.06 -20.68
C PRO A 47 -5.86 2.72 -20.03
N LEU A 48 -6.44 2.08 -19.01
CA LEU A 48 -7.57 2.65 -18.26
C LEU A 48 -7.15 3.56 -17.11
N GLY A 49 -5.87 3.59 -16.72
CA GLY A 49 -5.36 4.41 -15.62
C GLY A 49 -6.05 4.19 -14.27
N LYS A 50 -6.60 2.98 -14.03
CA LYS A 50 -7.36 2.67 -12.81
C LYS A 50 -6.48 2.69 -11.56
N ARG A 51 -6.98 3.35 -10.52
CA ARG A 51 -6.34 3.47 -9.21
C ARG A 51 -6.44 2.16 -8.40
N LEU A 52 -5.66 2.05 -7.33
CA LEU A 52 -5.58 0.83 -6.53
C LEU A 52 -6.96 0.34 -6.05
N HIS A 53 -7.78 1.21 -5.44
CA HIS A 53 -9.11 0.83 -4.93
C HIS A 53 -10.09 0.40 -6.03
N GLN A 54 -9.91 0.89 -7.27
CA GLN A 54 -10.72 0.49 -8.42
C GLN A 54 -10.29 -0.87 -9.01
N ARG A 55 -9.08 -1.32 -8.70
CA ARG A 55 -8.53 -2.62 -9.11
C ARG A 55 -8.65 -3.68 -8.02
N THR A 56 -8.82 -3.26 -6.80
CA THR A 56 -8.97 -4.09 -5.61
C THR A 56 -10.26 -3.69 -4.86
N SER A 57 -10.13 -3.10 -3.69
CA SER A 57 -11.23 -2.53 -2.92
C SER A 57 -10.75 -1.35 -2.06
N LEU A 58 -11.70 -0.57 -1.53
CA LEU A 58 -11.40 0.48 -0.54
C LEU A 58 -10.76 -0.12 0.73
N ASP A 59 -11.24 -1.27 1.17
CA ASP A 59 -10.72 -1.94 2.37
C ASP A 59 -9.29 -2.45 2.15
N PHE A 60 -8.99 -3.01 0.97
CA PHE A 60 -7.62 -3.36 0.60
C PHE A 60 -6.70 -2.14 0.65
N GLN A 61 -7.12 -1.00 0.07
CA GLN A 61 -6.32 0.23 0.10
C GLN A 61 -6.12 0.74 1.52
N LYS A 62 -7.16 0.73 2.38
CA LYS A 62 -7.02 1.09 3.80
C LYS A 62 -6.00 0.21 4.52
N ALA A 63 -6.07 -1.09 4.30
CA ALA A 63 -5.16 -2.06 4.91
C ALA A 63 -3.71 -1.86 4.43
N ALA A 64 -3.48 -1.71 3.13
CA ALA A 64 -2.17 -1.43 2.55
C ALA A 64 -1.59 -0.09 3.03
N ALA A 65 -2.42 0.96 3.13
CA ALA A 65 -2.03 2.27 3.64
C ALA A 65 -1.58 2.20 5.11
N ALA A 66 -2.22 1.36 5.95
CA ALA A 66 -1.80 1.18 7.33
C ALA A 66 -0.38 0.61 7.42
N LEU A 67 -0.05 -0.41 6.62
CA LEU A 67 1.31 -0.95 6.54
C LEU A 67 2.30 0.10 6.05
N MET A 68 2.00 0.78 4.94
CA MET A 68 2.89 1.77 4.34
C MET A 68 3.14 2.96 5.28
N LEU A 69 2.08 3.53 5.85
CA LEU A 69 2.19 4.73 6.69
C LEU A 69 2.79 4.45 8.07
N LEU A 70 2.66 3.23 8.59
CA LEU A 70 3.17 2.89 9.93
C LEU A 70 4.45 2.04 9.89
N CYS A 71 5.02 1.73 8.71
CA CYS A 71 6.37 1.16 8.60
C CYS A 71 7.46 2.23 8.79
N PRO A 72 8.74 1.88 9.05
CA PRO A 72 9.80 2.86 9.27
C PRO A 72 10.17 3.68 8.04
N ALA A 73 10.04 3.11 6.83
CA ALA A 73 10.40 3.77 5.57
C ALA A 73 9.61 5.07 5.34
N VAL A 74 10.10 5.92 4.45
CA VAL A 74 9.41 7.15 4.06
C VAL A 74 8.21 6.82 3.18
N PRO A 75 6.97 7.13 3.59
CA PRO A 75 5.80 6.88 2.76
C PRO A 75 5.68 7.93 1.67
N MET A 76 5.42 7.50 0.43
CA MET A 76 5.09 8.36 -0.68
C MET A 76 3.61 8.14 -1.06
N LEU A 77 2.81 9.18 -0.92
CA LEU A 77 1.41 9.19 -1.33
C LEU A 77 1.30 9.66 -2.77
N PHE A 78 0.55 8.93 -3.58
CA PHE A 78 0.22 9.40 -4.92
C PHE A 78 -1.01 10.30 -4.86
N MET A 79 -0.99 11.41 -5.60
CA MET A 79 -2.06 12.42 -5.59
C MET A 79 -3.46 11.81 -5.73
N GLY A 80 -4.35 12.14 -4.81
CA GLY A 80 -5.73 11.62 -4.77
C GLY A 80 -5.88 10.25 -4.13
N GLU A 81 -4.78 9.61 -3.68
CA GLU A 81 -4.82 8.34 -2.98
C GLU A 81 -5.56 8.45 -1.65
N GLU A 82 -5.27 9.52 -0.91
CA GLU A 82 -5.74 9.77 0.44
C GLU A 82 -7.26 10.01 0.55
N PHE A 83 -7.93 10.25 -0.56
CA PHE A 83 -9.40 10.36 -0.62
C PHE A 83 -10.03 9.41 -1.66
N ALA A 84 -9.29 8.40 -2.11
CA ALA A 84 -9.75 7.44 -3.11
C ALA A 84 -10.37 8.13 -4.35
N CYS A 85 -9.61 9.04 -4.96
CA CYS A 85 -10.04 9.77 -6.16
C CYS A 85 -10.55 8.82 -7.24
N GLU A 86 -11.76 9.04 -7.74
CA GLU A 86 -12.37 8.21 -8.79
C GLU A 86 -11.82 8.48 -10.18
N HIS A 87 -11.17 9.64 -10.39
CA HIS A 87 -10.56 9.97 -11.66
C HIS A 87 -9.33 9.07 -11.91
N PRO A 88 -9.22 8.48 -13.10
CA PRO A 88 -8.05 7.68 -13.46
C PRO A 88 -6.79 8.55 -13.53
N PHE A 89 -5.64 7.91 -13.67
CA PHE A 89 -4.41 8.59 -14.05
C PHE A 89 -3.79 7.86 -15.24
N LYS A 90 -3.97 8.42 -16.43
CA LYS A 90 -3.50 7.87 -17.70
C LYS A 90 -2.14 8.45 -18.05
N PHE A 91 -1.36 7.72 -18.83
CA PHE A 91 -0.18 8.29 -19.49
C PHE A 91 -0.65 9.16 -20.65
N PHE A 92 -0.15 10.39 -20.72
CA PHE A 92 -0.48 11.33 -21.80
C PHE A 92 0.76 12.11 -22.26
N VAL A 93 0.73 12.53 -23.51
CA VAL A 93 1.76 13.36 -24.16
C VAL A 93 1.11 14.41 -25.04
N ASP A 94 1.79 15.54 -25.20
CA ASP A 94 1.38 16.62 -26.10
C ASP A 94 2.54 16.94 -27.05
N PHE A 95 2.74 16.07 -28.04
CA PHE A 95 3.69 16.29 -29.13
C PHE A 95 2.98 16.82 -30.38
N THR A 96 3.61 17.75 -31.07
CA THR A 96 3.10 18.30 -32.35
C THR A 96 3.55 17.49 -33.57
N ASP A 97 4.57 16.64 -33.41
CA ASP A 97 5.15 15.81 -34.50
C ASP A 97 4.38 14.50 -34.62
N ASP A 98 3.68 14.31 -35.79
CA ASP A 98 2.85 13.12 -36.01
C ASP A 98 3.63 11.79 -35.99
N PRO A 99 4.82 11.67 -36.61
CA PRO A 99 5.64 10.48 -36.48
C PRO A 99 5.96 10.13 -35.04
N LEU A 100 6.29 11.12 -34.19
CA LEU A 100 6.58 10.92 -32.77
C LEU A 100 5.31 10.49 -32.00
N ARG A 101 4.17 11.12 -32.26
CA ARG A 101 2.87 10.73 -31.67
C ARG A 101 2.57 9.26 -31.94
N LYS A 102 2.69 8.83 -33.20
CA LYS A 102 2.51 7.43 -33.58
C LYS A 102 3.52 6.51 -32.89
N ALA A 103 4.80 6.89 -32.85
CA ALA A 103 5.85 6.10 -32.20
C ALA A 103 5.60 5.88 -30.72
N VAL A 104 5.04 6.88 -30.01
CA VAL A 104 4.65 6.76 -28.59
C VAL A 104 3.53 5.72 -28.44
N VAL A 105 2.46 5.80 -29.22
CA VAL A 105 1.34 4.85 -29.15
C VAL A 105 1.83 3.42 -29.43
N ASP A 106 2.60 3.24 -30.51
CA ASP A 106 3.12 1.92 -30.90
C ASP A 106 4.13 1.40 -29.87
N GLY A 107 4.93 2.28 -29.26
CA GLY A 107 5.85 1.97 -28.20
C GLY A 107 5.15 1.44 -26.95
N ARG A 108 4.11 2.14 -26.50
CA ARG A 108 3.31 1.73 -25.32
C ARG A 108 2.64 0.37 -25.53
N LYS A 109 2.03 0.13 -26.71
CA LYS A 109 1.43 -1.17 -27.04
C LYS A 109 2.45 -2.31 -27.04
N ARG A 110 3.69 -2.06 -27.49
CA ARG A 110 4.77 -3.06 -27.47
C ARG A 110 5.35 -3.30 -26.08
N GLU A 111 5.45 -2.26 -25.27
CA GLU A 111 5.98 -2.36 -23.90
C GLU A 111 5.02 -3.10 -22.96
N TYR A 112 3.71 -2.94 -23.18
CA TYR A 112 2.66 -3.53 -22.36
C TYR A 112 1.66 -4.34 -23.21
N PRO A 113 2.10 -5.42 -23.86
CA PRO A 113 1.26 -6.20 -24.78
C PRO A 113 0.16 -7.01 -24.05
N GLN A 114 0.26 -7.13 -22.72
CA GLN A 114 -0.72 -7.83 -21.88
C GLN A 114 -2.01 -7.01 -21.65
N HIS A 115 -2.04 -5.73 -22.04
CA HIS A 115 -3.19 -4.87 -21.83
C HIS A 115 -4.03 -4.76 -23.10
N ASP A 116 -5.35 -4.66 -22.91
CA ASP A 116 -6.27 -4.32 -23.97
C ASP A 116 -6.26 -2.80 -24.24
N TRP A 117 -5.52 -2.40 -25.27
CA TRP A 117 -5.40 -1.00 -25.69
C TRP A 117 -6.60 -0.50 -26.49
N SER A 118 -7.57 -1.36 -26.84
CA SER A 118 -8.79 -0.95 -27.52
C SER A 118 -9.84 -0.36 -26.58
N ALA A 119 -9.76 -0.70 -25.30
CA ALA A 119 -10.70 -0.26 -24.27
C ALA A 119 -10.32 1.07 -23.61
N GLY A 120 -9.13 1.61 -23.88
CA GLY A 120 -8.60 2.83 -23.26
C GLY A 120 -8.43 4.00 -24.22
N THR A 121 -8.23 5.17 -23.65
CA THR A 121 -7.85 6.38 -24.36
C THR A 121 -6.38 6.29 -24.79
N LEU A 122 -6.04 6.75 -25.98
CA LEU A 122 -4.65 6.77 -26.44
C LEU A 122 -3.86 7.89 -25.72
N PRO A 123 -2.55 7.72 -25.52
CA PRO A 123 -1.70 8.72 -24.87
C PRO A 123 -1.67 10.10 -25.56
N ILE A 124 -2.08 10.16 -26.79
CA ILE A 124 -2.07 11.36 -27.65
C ILE A 124 -3.43 12.05 -27.70
N ASP A 125 -4.45 11.49 -27.07
CA ASP A 125 -5.80 12.06 -27.02
C ASP A 125 -5.90 13.05 -25.85
N ASP A 126 -6.56 14.18 -26.08
CA ASP A 126 -6.75 15.21 -25.05
C ASP A 126 -7.49 14.65 -23.82
N GLU A 127 -8.39 13.70 -24.01
CA GLU A 127 -9.11 13.01 -22.95
C GLU A 127 -8.17 12.28 -21.97
N ALA A 128 -7.01 11.80 -22.41
CA ALA A 128 -6.04 11.16 -21.53
C ALA A 128 -5.54 12.14 -20.46
N PHE A 129 -5.35 13.40 -20.82
CA PHE A 129 -4.99 14.47 -19.89
C PHE A 129 -6.18 14.93 -19.04
N PHE A 130 -7.33 15.23 -19.67
CA PHE A 130 -8.48 15.79 -18.97
C PHE A 130 -9.07 14.81 -17.95
N ASP A 131 -9.15 13.53 -18.27
CA ASP A 131 -9.60 12.48 -17.36
C ASP A 131 -8.64 12.27 -16.18
N SER A 132 -7.34 12.57 -16.38
CA SER A 132 -6.30 12.39 -15.35
C SER A 132 -6.25 13.52 -14.31
N LYS A 133 -7.03 14.57 -14.49
CA LYS A 133 -7.15 15.63 -13.48
C LYS A 133 -7.85 15.09 -12.24
N ILE A 134 -7.21 15.27 -11.09
CA ILE A 134 -7.86 14.95 -9.82
C ILE A 134 -8.97 15.97 -9.55
N GLY A 135 -10.11 15.49 -9.09
CA GLY A 135 -11.18 16.34 -8.58
C GLY A 135 -10.82 16.98 -7.24
N ALA A 136 -11.76 17.72 -6.68
CA ALA A 136 -11.63 18.25 -5.33
C ALA A 136 -11.64 17.09 -4.30
N ALA A 137 -10.90 17.23 -3.23
CA ALA A 137 -10.84 16.21 -2.18
C ALA A 137 -12.18 15.99 -1.47
N GLU A 138 -13.05 16.98 -1.54
CA GLU A 138 -14.42 16.98 -1.01
C GLU A 138 -15.35 16.05 -1.81
N ASP A 139 -15.06 15.83 -3.09
CA ASP A 139 -15.82 14.95 -3.98
C ASP A 139 -15.39 13.47 -3.84
N GLY A 140 -14.34 13.21 -3.08
CA GLY A 140 -13.80 11.87 -2.85
C GLY A 140 -14.44 11.16 -1.65
N ASN A 141 -13.84 10.02 -1.29
CA ASN A 141 -14.30 9.21 -0.16
C ASN A 141 -13.85 9.79 1.18
N LEU A 142 -14.79 10.36 1.95
CA LEU A 142 -14.51 11.02 3.23
C LEU A 142 -14.00 10.05 4.30
N GLU A 143 -14.42 8.79 4.27
CA GLU A 143 -13.96 7.77 5.21
C GLU A 143 -12.49 7.43 4.94
N MET A 144 -12.11 7.28 3.66
CA MET A 144 -10.71 7.08 3.25
C MET A 144 -9.85 8.27 3.70
N ARG A 145 -10.32 9.50 3.46
CA ARG A 145 -9.61 10.72 3.90
C ARG A 145 -9.40 10.74 5.41
N SER A 146 -10.45 10.43 6.18
CA SER A 146 -10.35 10.33 7.64
C SER A 146 -9.35 9.26 8.08
N TRP A 147 -9.36 8.10 7.40
CA TRP A 147 -8.41 7.01 7.66
C TRP A 147 -6.96 7.45 7.49
N TYR A 148 -6.62 8.07 6.35
CA TYR A 148 -5.27 8.61 6.11
C TYR A 148 -4.87 9.67 7.12
N GLN A 149 -5.76 10.60 7.46
CA GLN A 149 -5.51 11.63 8.49
C GLN A 149 -5.15 11.00 9.84
N ARG A 150 -5.90 9.97 10.27
CA ARG A 150 -5.64 9.26 11.52
C ARG A 150 -4.32 8.49 11.49
N LEU A 151 -4.00 7.81 10.39
CA LEU A 151 -2.71 7.12 10.23
C LEU A 151 -1.53 8.08 10.24
N ILE A 152 -1.62 9.21 9.56
CA ILE A 152 -0.57 10.24 9.53
C ILE A 152 -0.36 10.85 10.91
N ALA A 153 -1.45 11.17 11.62
CA ALA A 153 -1.38 11.67 12.99
C ALA A 153 -0.70 10.66 13.93
N LEU A 154 -1.07 9.39 13.82
CA LEU A 154 -0.48 8.32 14.61
C LEU A 154 1.01 8.12 14.29
N ARG A 155 1.38 8.11 12.99
CA ARG A 155 2.78 8.06 12.57
C ARG A 155 3.61 9.18 13.17
N LYS A 156 3.11 10.43 13.12
CA LYS A 156 3.79 11.58 13.73
C LYS A 156 4.01 11.38 15.22
N ALA A 157 2.96 11.03 15.95
CA ALA A 157 3.04 10.79 17.39
C ALA A 157 4.04 9.67 17.75
N TRP A 158 4.07 8.58 16.98
CA TRP A 158 5.01 7.47 17.22
C TRP A 158 6.45 7.81 16.81
N ARG A 159 6.65 8.67 15.83
CA ARG A 159 8.00 9.19 15.50
C ARG A 159 8.51 10.14 16.57
N ASP A 160 7.69 11.03 17.07
CA ASP A 160 8.04 11.96 18.16
C ASP A 160 8.43 11.21 19.44
N GLN A 161 7.82 10.05 19.68
CA GLN A 161 8.17 9.14 20.78
C GLN A 161 9.36 8.21 20.46
N CYS A 162 10.03 8.38 19.33
CA CYS A 162 11.10 7.51 18.84
C CYS A 162 10.70 6.02 18.79
N LEU A 163 9.42 5.73 18.59
CA LEU A 163 8.90 4.36 18.52
C LEU A 163 9.11 3.75 17.14
N ILE A 164 8.78 4.47 16.06
CA ILE A 164 9.02 4.05 14.68
C ILE A 164 10.51 4.15 14.36
N SER A 165 11.18 3.00 14.37
CA SER A 165 12.61 2.86 14.12
C SER A 165 12.94 1.40 13.79
N ASP A 166 13.94 1.16 12.96
CA ASP A 166 14.44 -0.19 12.67
C ASP A 166 14.95 -0.92 13.90
N THR A 167 15.50 -0.20 14.87
CA THR A 167 16.01 -0.78 16.13
C THR A 167 14.90 -1.28 17.04
N ASN A 168 13.70 -0.75 16.92
CA ASN A 168 12.53 -1.13 17.74
C ASN A 168 11.64 -2.16 17.03
N LEU A 169 11.93 -2.45 15.75
CA LEU A 169 11.08 -3.18 14.84
C LEU A 169 11.20 -4.69 14.98
N SER A 170 10.07 -5.36 14.99
CA SER A 170 9.97 -6.80 14.70
C SER A 170 8.84 -7.06 13.72
N ILE A 171 9.05 -8.01 12.81
CA ILE A 171 8.09 -8.41 11.78
C ILE A 171 7.66 -9.84 12.07
N VAL A 172 6.36 -10.04 12.22
CA VAL A 172 5.74 -11.36 12.41
C VAL A 172 4.66 -11.48 11.35
N ASN A 173 4.86 -12.38 10.38
CA ASN A 173 3.93 -12.57 9.27
C ASN A 173 3.52 -14.04 9.19
N ASP A 174 2.28 -14.26 8.75
CA ASP A 174 1.78 -15.55 8.27
C ASP A 174 1.36 -15.35 6.81
N ILE A 175 2.25 -15.77 5.89
CA ILE A 175 2.09 -15.53 4.46
C ILE A 175 0.92 -16.36 3.92
N ASP A 176 0.73 -17.58 4.42
CA ASP A 176 -0.33 -18.49 3.96
C ASP A 176 -1.72 -17.96 4.37
N ALA A 177 -1.79 -17.30 5.51
CA ALA A 177 -3.02 -16.63 5.97
C ALA A 177 -3.18 -15.19 5.44
N GLY A 178 -2.19 -14.66 4.71
CA GLY A 178 -2.15 -13.29 4.22
C GLY A 178 -1.95 -12.25 5.32
N ILE A 179 -1.43 -12.64 6.50
CA ILE A 179 -1.25 -11.75 7.65
C ILE A 179 0.13 -11.15 7.64
N TYR A 180 0.18 -9.83 7.80
CA TYR A 180 1.41 -9.04 7.93
C TYR A 180 1.32 -8.18 9.19
N SER A 181 2.37 -8.22 10.01
CA SER A 181 2.39 -7.42 11.24
C SER A 181 3.73 -6.74 11.44
N ILE A 182 3.64 -5.47 11.78
CA ILE A 182 4.74 -4.61 12.20
C ILE A 182 4.57 -4.37 13.71
N ARG A 183 5.59 -4.69 14.49
CA ARG A 183 5.60 -4.46 15.93
C ARG A 183 6.78 -3.62 16.32
N TYR A 184 6.52 -2.61 17.12
CA TYR A 184 7.52 -1.74 17.73
C TYR A 184 7.56 -1.94 19.24
N ARG A 185 8.78 -1.97 19.81
CA ARG A 185 8.99 -1.99 21.25
C ARG A 185 10.08 -1.00 21.64
N ASN A 186 9.75 -0.07 22.53
CA ASN A 186 10.69 0.89 23.07
C ASN A 186 10.27 1.30 24.50
N ARG A 187 11.19 1.21 25.47
CA ARG A 187 11.04 1.73 26.86
C ARG A 187 9.70 1.41 27.51
N GLY A 188 9.25 0.16 27.42
CA GLY A 188 7.96 -0.27 28.01
C GLY A 188 6.72 0.02 27.16
N VAL A 189 6.90 0.68 26.02
CA VAL A 189 5.83 0.90 25.05
C VAL A 189 5.88 -0.18 23.97
N MET A 190 4.71 -0.68 23.57
CA MET A 190 4.54 -1.57 22.45
C MET A 190 3.44 -1.05 21.52
N ALA A 191 3.70 -1.06 20.23
CA ALA A 191 2.71 -0.78 19.21
C ALA A 191 2.70 -1.91 18.18
N THR A 192 1.53 -2.34 17.76
CA THR A 192 1.36 -3.41 16.77
C THR A 192 0.41 -2.96 15.68
N VAL A 193 0.84 -3.09 14.43
CA VAL A 193 0.02 -2.95 13.23
C VAL A 193 -0.19 -4.35 12.69
N ALA A 194 -1.40 -4.84 12.68
CA ALA A 194 -1.77 -6.13 12.12
C ALA A 194 -2.69 -5.92 10.92
N VAL A 195 -2.32 -6.50 9.79
CA VAL A 195 -3.05 -6.35 8.53
C VAL A 195 -3.22 -7.71 7.89
N ARG A 196 -4.40 -7.98 7.39
CA ARG A 196 -4.65 -9.11 6.50
C ARG A 196 -4.95 -8.58 5.11
N LEU A 197 -4.18 -9.05 4.10
CA LEU A 197 -4.36 -8.73 2.70
C LEU A 197 -4.73 -10.01 1.96
N SER A 198 -5.80 -9.96 1.17
CA SER A 198 -6.21 -11.04 0.27
C SER A 198 -6.29 -10.51 -1.16
N GLU A 199 -5.70 -11.23 -2.10
CA GLU A 199 -5.72 -10.87 -3.52
C GLU A 199 -6.97 -11.38 -4.24
N VAL A 200 -7.77 -12.24 -3.61
CA VAL A 200 -8.86 -12.96 -4.28
C VAL A 200 -10.15 -12.86 -3.47
N GLU A 201 -11.19 -12.34 -4.08
CA GLU A 201 -12.58 -12.48 -3.65
C GLU A 201 -13.08 -13.93 -3.84
N SER A 202 -12.43 -14.92 -3.26
CA SER A 202 -12.80 -16.32 -3.51
C SER A 202 -12.82 -17.13 -2.23
N GLY A 203 -14.01 -17.27 -1.71
CA GLY A 203 -14.31 -18.19 -0.63
C GLY A 203 -15.08 -17.52 0.51
N PRO A 204 -15.56 -18.30 1.48
CA PRO A 204 -16.20 -17.73 2.67
C PRO A 204 -15.20 -16.87 3.43
N GLU A 205 -15.59 -15.66 3.79
CA GLU A 205 -14.78 -14.72 4.56
C GLU A 205 -14.28 -15.40 5.84
N ARG A 206 -12.94 -15.59 5.92
CA ARG A 206 -12.32 -16.21 7.09
C ARG A 206 -11.93 -15.13 8.08
N THR A 207 -12.48 -15.22 9.27
CA THR A 207 -12.02 -14.41 10.41
C THR A 207 -10.87 -15.11 11.14
N ILE A 208 -9.81 -14.39 11.43
CA ILE A 208 -8.65 -14.90 12.19
C ILE A 208 -8.59 -14.16 13.52
N ARG A 209 -8.49 -14.91 14.61
CA ARG A 209 -8.24 -14.36 15.93
C ARG A 209 -6.76 -14.03 16.07
N LEU A 210 -6.46 -12.76 16.29
CA LEU A 210 -5.09 -12.32 16.52
C LEU A 210 -4.47 -12.95 17.77
N GLY A 211 -5.27 -13.26 18.81
CA GLY A 211 -4.81 -13.93 20.01
C GLY A 211 -4.30 -15.36 19.77
N ASP A 212 -4.87 -16.06 18.78
CA ASP A 212 -4.42 -17.41 18.41
C ASP A 212 -3.09 -17.39 17.63
N TRP A 213 -2.79 -16.26 17.01
CA TRP A 213 -1.61 -16.06 16.20
C TRP A 213 -0.50 -15.28 16.91
N MET A 214 -0.86 -14.43 17.87
CA MET A 214 0.05 -13.64 18.70
C MET A 214 -0.07 -14.10 20.17
N GLU A 215 0.98 -14.70 20.71
CA GLU A 215 1.05 -15.18 22.11
C GLU A 215 1.04 -14.06 23.16
N GLU A 216 1.00 -12.80 22.75
CA GLU A 216 1.14 -11.64 23.63
C GLU A 216 -0.12 -10.77 23.68
N ASP A 217 -0.35 -10.15 24.84
CA ASP A 217 -1.33 -9.08 24.99
C ASP A 217 -0.97 -7.89 24.08
N LEU A 218 -1.83 -7.64 23.09
CA LEU A 218 -1.66 -6.57 22.10
C LEU A 218 -1.88 -5.17 22.68
N GLY A 219 -2.56 -5.07 23.83
CA GLY A 219 -2.95 -3.79 24.41
C GLY A 219 -4.28 -3.24 23.85
N GLN A 220 -4.44 -1.92 23.95
CA GLN A 220 -5.66 -1.25 23.51
C GLN A 220 -5.71 -1.11 21.98
N LEU A 221 -6.86 -1.42 21.39
CA LEU A 221 -7.14 -1.12 19.99
C LEU A 221 -7.28 0.40 19.80
N VAL A 222 -6.44 1.00 18.94
CA VAL A 222 -6.43 2.46 18.70
C VAL A 222 -6.92 2.86 17.33
N LEU A 223 -6.76 1.98 16.32
CA LEU A 223 -7.33 2.15 14.99
C LEU A 223 -7.87 0.84 14.45
N ASP A 224 -9.00 0.91 13.77
CA ASP A 224 -9.64 -0.19 13.06
C ASP A 224 -10.15 0.33 11.71
N SER A 225 -9.80 -0.35 10.61
CA SER A 225 -10.22 0.04 9.25
C SER A 225 -11.66 -0.39 8.94
N ARG A 226 -12.22 -1.32 9.73
CA ARG A 226 -13.59 -1.87 9.59
C ARG A 226 -14.21 -2.07 10.97
N PRO A 227 -14.52 -1.00 11.72
CA PRO A 227 -14.89 -1.08 13.14
C PRO A 227 -16.20 -1.86 13.40
N GLU A 228 -17.12 -1.92 12.45
CA GLU A 228 -18.38 -2.67 12.55
C GLU A 228 -18.23 -4.17 12.25
N ALA A 229 -17.11 -4.63 11.72
CA ALA A 229 -17.03 -5.95 11.13
C ALA A 229 -16.76 -7.07 12.14
N THR A 230 -15.96 -6.81 13.20
CA THR A 230 -15.49 -7.86 14.12
C THR A 230 -15.21 -7.37 15.53
N ALA A 231 -15.09 -8.33 16.46
CA ALA A 231 -14.54 -8.07 17.80
C ALA A 231 -13.10 -7.54 17.73
N SER A 232 -12.65 -6.85 18.79
CA SER A 232 -11.37 -6.16 18.81
C SER A 232 -10.15 -7.05 18.52
N GLY A 233 -10.24 -8.34 18.83
CA GLY A 233 -9.16 -9.31 18.62
C GLY A 233 -9.18 -10.04 17.26
N ASP A 234 -10.18 -9.79 16.41
CA ASP A 234 -10.36 -10.54 15.17
C ASP A 234 -9.91 -9.74 13.95
N LEU A 235 -9.43 -10.41 12.92
CA LEU A 235 -8.96 -9.83 11.67
C LEU A 235 -9.62 -10.51 10.48
N GLN A 236 -10.37 -9.74 9.68
CA GLN A 236 -10.99 -10.19 8.43
C GLN A 236 -10.07 -9.96 7.23
N GLU A 237 -10.52 -10.34 6.03
CA GLU A 237 -9.83 -10.02 4.78
C GLU A 237 -9.81 -8.52 4.52
N ASN A 238 -8.70 -8.03 3.99
CA ASN A 238 -8.48 -6.61 3.70
C ASN A 238 -8.77 -5.68 4.90
N HIS A 239 -8.32 -6.12 6.07
CA HIS A 239 -8.56 -5.47 7.36
C HIS A 239 -7.25 -5.06 8.01
N ALA A 240 -7.24 -3.89 8.65
CA ALA A 240 -6.12 -3.40 9.44
C ALA A 240 -6.57 -3.04 10.85
N LYS A 241 -5.83 -3.50 11.84
CA LYS A 241 -5.97 -3.13 13.25
C LYS A 241 -4.65 -2.64 13.82
N VAL A 242 -4.72 -1.59 14.62
CA VAL A 242 -3.55 -0.99 15.28
C VAL A 242 -3.79 -0.98 16.78
N PHE A 243 -2.83 -1.52 17.51
CA PHE A 243 -2.87 -1.65 18.95
C PHE A 243 -1.73 -0.86 19.60
N PHE A 244 -1.96 -0.40 20.80
CA PHE A 244 -0.96 0.32 21.58
C PHE A 244 -1.03 -0.11 23.05
N ARG A 245 0.14 -0.37 23.65
CA ARG A 245 0.27 -0.70 25.06
C ARG A 245 1.43 0.08 25.67
N GLN A 246 1.18 0.71 26.79
CA GLN A 246 2.20 1.27 27.63
C GLN A 246 2.20 0.50 28.97
N ARG A 247 3.36 -0.03 29.38
CA ARG A 247 3.49 -0.60 30.72
C ARG A 247 3.49 0.56 31.71
N ALA A 248 2.70 0.39 32.79
CA ALA A 248 2.68 1.30 33.92
C ALA A 248 4.05 1.33 34.64
#